data_b5c26db2724ae64d893974ae30bccbe4
#
_entry.id   b5c26db2724ae64d893974ae30bccbe4
#
_cell.length_a   1.000
_cell.length_b   1.000
_cell.length_c   1.000
_cell.angle_alpha   90.00
_cell.angle_beta   90.00
_cell.angle_gamma   90.00
#
_symmetry.space_group_name_H-M   'P 1'
#
loop_
_entity.id
_entity.type
_entity.pdbx_description
1 polymer ?
#
loop_
_entity_poly.entity_id
_entity_poly.type
_entity_poly.pdbx_seq_one_letter_code
_entity_poly.pdbx_strand_id
1 'polypeptide(L)'
;KVVGKIGTAEIPTDPMPMEACDLMIILKDKGEWTSASTKEELASKMQAKLEERLPNVSFGFQQPIQMRFNELMTGAKQDVVVKIYGEDFEKLAGYSKQIGSIATKIKGVQDVYVEEMSGLPQMIVKYDREALARYKVSLDEVNRVVNLGFAGQSSGFVFEGEKRFDLVVKLKPEFRDNLTDLSQLFVSNENGEEIPISELARISIKNGPNQIQRDDAKRRILVGFNVRGRDVESIVKELEGEMKKKVKFDTGYFPKIGGTFENLIHARDRLLIVVPLSLLLIFFLLYLTF
;
A
#
# COMPACT_ATOMS: atom_id res chain seq x y z
N LYS A 1 2.63 -24.50 8.78
CA LYS A 1 3.38 -24.07 7.58
C LYS A 1 3.12 -22.59 7.37
N VAL A 2 4.18 -21.82 7.07
CA VAL A 2 4.08 -20.39 6.80
C VAL A 2 4.66 -20.12 5.41
N VAL A 3 3.97 -19.30 4.61
CA VAL A 3 4.41 -18.85 3.28
C VAL A 3 4.27 -17.34 3.22
N GLY A 4 5.34 -16.64 2.85
CA GLY A 4 5.38 -15.18 2.71
C GLY A 4 5.35 -14.75 1.25
N LYS A 5 4.59 -13.70 0.97
CA LYS A 5 4.60 -12.94 -0.28
C LYS A 5 5.07 -11.53 0.05
N ILE A 6 6.17 -11.09 -0.54
CA ILE A 6 6.82 -9.82 -0.23
C ILE A 6 6.89 -8.98 -1.52
N GLY A 7 6.45 -7.74 -1.43
CA GLY A 7 6.52 -6.78 -2.53
C GLY A 7 5.62 -7.13 -3.71
N THR A 8 5.87 -6.47 -4.84
CA THR A 8 5.09 -6.59 -6.08
C THR A 8 5.64 -7.73 -6.95
N ALA A 9 4.77 -8.55 -7.51
CA ALA A 9 5.14 -9.55 -8.50
C ALA A 9 5.61 -8.88 -9.80
N GLU A 10 6.39 -9.60 -10.62
CA GLU A 10 6.85 -9.14 -11.95
C GLU A 10 5.68 -8.72 -12.84
N ILE A 11 4.58 -9.47 -12.80
CA ILE A 11 3.30 -9.06 -13.38
C ILE A 11 2.46 -8.44 -12.26
N PRO A 12 2.12 -7.13 -12.32
CA PRO A 12 1.50 -6.42 -11.20
C PRO A 12 -0.01 -6.73 -11.07
N THR A 13 -0.34 -7.98 -10.79
CA THR A 13 -1.72 -8.41 -10.52
C THR A 13 -2.21 -8.00 -9.14
N ASP A 14 -1.28 -7.72 -8.23
CA ASP A 14 -1.55 -7.29 -6.85
C ASP A 14 -0.39 -6.37 -6.42
N PRO A 15 -0.47 -5.06 -6.72
CA PRO A 15 0.60 -4.12 -6.43
C PRO A 15 0.69 -3.90 -4.91
N MET A 16 1.79 -4.37 -4.33
CA MET A 16 2.11 -4.16 -2.91
C MET A 16 3.33 -3.25 -2.79
N PRO A 17 3.39 -2.36 -1.79
CA PRO A 17 4.62 -1.64 -1.45
C PRO A 17 5.75 -2.63 -1.13
N MET A 18 7.00 -2.21 -1.36
CA MET A 18 8.18 -3.09 -1.15
C MET A 18 8.32 -3.55 0.31
N GLU A 19 7.87 -2.74 1.26
CA GLU A 19 7.87 -3.00 2.69
C GLU A 19 6.70 -3.88 3.17
N ALA A 20 5.70 -4.11 2.33
CA ALA A 20 4.54 -4.93 2.69
C ALA A 20 4.81 -6.42 2.48
N CYS A 21 4.31 -7.22 3.40
CA CYS A 21 4.41 -8.67 3.35
C CYS A 21 3.09 -9.31 3.76
N ASP A 22 2.55 -10.18 2.92
CA ASP A 22 1.41 -11.04 3.26
C ASP A 22 1.93 -12.42 3.68
N LEU A 23 1.68 -12.79 4.94
CA LEU A 23 2.06 -14.08 5.49
C LEU A 23 0.86 -15.02 5.58
N MET A 24 0.85 -16.07 4.79
CA MET A 24 -0.16 -17.13 4.86
C MET A 24 0.24 -18.15 5.90
N ILE A 25 -0.49 -18.21 7.01
CA ILE A 25 -0.25 -19.12 8.12
C ILE A 25 -1.27 -20.24 8.09
N ILE A 26 -0.83 -21.45 7.74
CA ILE A 26 -1.67 -22.65 7.75
C ILE A 26 -1.63 -23.22 9.18
N LEU A 27 -2.74 -23.10 9.87
CA LEU A 27 -2.89 -23.59 11.24
C LEU A 27 -3.05 -25.10 11.24
N LYS A 28 -2.82 -25.72 12.40
CA LYS A 28 -3.19 -27.11 12.69
C LYS A 28 -4.71 -27.21 12.85
N ASP A 29 -5.21 -28.43 12.87
CA ASP A 29 -6.61 -28.69 13.15
C ASP A 29 -6.99 -28.15 14.54
N LYS A 30 -8.22 -27.62 14.67
CA LYS A 30 -8.65 -26.93 15.87
C LYS A 30 -8.54 -27.80 17.14
N GLY A 31 -8.69 -29.10 17.01
CA GLY A 31 -8.54 -30.07 18.12
C GLY A 31 -7.11 -30.21 18.65
N GLU A 32 -6.11 -29.78 17.89
CA GLU A 32 -4.69 -29.81 18.29
C GLU A 32 -4.20 -28.49 18.89
N TRP A 33 -5.08 -27.51 19.01
CA TRP A 33 -4.68 -26.21 19.55
C TRP A 33 -4.51 -26.27 21.06
N THR A 34 -3.33 -25.89 21.52
CA THR A 34 -2.99 -25.83 22.96
C THR A 34 -2.84 -24.40 23.47
N SER A 35 -2.68 -23.41 22.57
CA SER A 35 -2.36 -22.03 22.94
C SER A 35 -3.56 -21.11 22.94
N ALA A 36 -4.67 -21.46 22.28
CA ALA A 36 -5.87 -20.63 22.19
C ALA A 36 -7.09 -21.50 21.86
N SER A 37 -8.26 -21.04 22.25
CA SER A 37 -9.55 -21.70 21.95
C SER A 37 -10.24 -21.11 20.73
N THR A 38 -9.94 -19.87 20.37
CA THR A 38 -10.48 -19.17 19.19
C THR A 38 -9.38 -18.62 18.30
N LYS A 39 -9.72 -18.32 17.04
CA LYS A 39 -8.76 -17.71 16.09
C LYS A 39 -8.39 -16.28 16.52
N GLU A 40 -9.33 -15.55 17.06
CA GLU A 40 -9.15 -14.18 17.57
C GLU A 40 -8.17 -14.16 18.76
N GLU A 41 -8.32 -15.10 19.69
CA GLU A 41 -7.38 -15.25 20.80
C GLU A 41 -5.98 -15.62 20.31
N LEU A 42 -5.89 -16.54 19.35
CA LEU A 42 -4.62 -16.93 18.75
C LEU A 42 -3.94 -15.77 18.03
N ALA A 43 -4.70 -15.01 17.25
CA ALA A 43 -4.20 -13.82 16.56
C ALA A 43 -3.66 -12.78 17.53
N SER A 44 -4.40 -12.49 18.62
CA SER A 44 -3.96 -11.54 19.65
C SER A 44 -2.67 -11.98 20.35
N LYS A 45 -2.52 -13.27 20.65
CA LYS A 45 -1.29 -13.82 21.24
C LYS A 45 -0.11 -13.78 20.26
N MET A 46 -0.36 -14.02 18.98
CA MET A 46 0.66 -13.92 17.93
C MET A 46 1.10 -12.47 17.75
N GLN A 47 0.15 -11.54 17.70
CA GLN A 47 0.40 -10.11 17.57
C GLN A 47 1.29 -9.61 18.71
N ALA A 48 0.93 -9.88 19.97
CA ALA A 48 1.72 -9.47 21.12
C ALA A 48 3.17 -9.97 21.06
N LYS A 49 3.39 -11.22 20.64
CA LYS A 49 4.75 -11.77 20.47
C LYS A 49 5.54 -11.16 19.32
N LEU A 50 4.85 -10.79 18.25
CA LEU A 50 5.50 -10.18 17.09
C LEU A 50 5.88 -8.73 17.38
N GLU A 51 5.00 -7.96 18.04
CA GLU A 51 5.27 -6.58 18.46
C GLU A 51 6.44 -6.49 19.45
N GLU A 52 6.55 -7.46 20.37
CA GLU A 52 7.70 -7.56 21.28
C GLU A 52 9.03 -7.76 20.56
N ARG A 53 9.04 -8.56 19.49
CA ARG A 53 10.27 -8.93 18.78
C ARG A 53 10.63 -8.03 17.62
N LEU A 54 9.65 -7.40 17.00
CA LEU A 54 9.78 -6.59 15.81
C LEU A 54 9.14 -5.21 16.04
N PRO A 55 9.80 -4.34 16.82
CA PRO A 55 9.33 -2.99 17.01
C PRO A 55 9.32 -2.24 15.67
N ASN A 56 8.37 -1.34 15.48
CA ASN A 56 8.16 -0.54 14.28
C ASN A 56 7.62 -1.31 13.05
N VAL A 57 7.10 -2.52 13.25
CA VAL A 57 6.36 -3.26 12.23
C VAL A 57 4.90 -3.34 12.65
N SER A 58 3.99 -2.96 11.77
CA SER A 58 2.54 -3.10 11.98
C SER A 58 2.07 -4.48 11.53
N PHE A 59 1.30 -5.15 12.35
CA PHE A 59 0.73 -6.45 12.06
C PHE A 59 -0.79 -6.38 12.02
N GLY A 60 -1.41 -6.97 10.99
CA GLY A 60 -2.85 -7.15 10.90
C GLY A 60 -3.16 -8.62 10.66
N PHE A 61 -4.15 -9.15 11.36
CA PHE A 61 -4.58 -10.55 11.23
C PHE A 61 -5.98 -10.62 10.66
N GLN A 62 -6.11 -11.29 9.52
CA GLN A 62 -7.38 -11.51 8.85
C GLN A 62 -7.49 -12.91 8.26
N GLN A 63 -8.72 -13.32 7.98
CA GLN A 63 -8.98 -14.53 7.21
C GLN A 63 -8.78 -14.24 5.72
N PRO A 64 -8.17 -15.12 4.92
CA PRO A 64 -7.87 -14.86 3.50
C PRO A 64 -9.10 -14.49 2.68
N ILE A 65 -10.24 -15.16 2.92
CA ILE A 65 -11.50 -14.90 2.19
C ILE A 65 -12.05 -13.53 2.58
N GLN A 66 -12.08 -13.19 3.86
CA GLN A 66 -12.53 -11.89 4.35
C GLN A 66 -11.65 -10.76 3.82
N MET A 67 -10.32 -10.93 3.88
CA MET A 67 -9.37 -9.96 3.36
C MET A 67 -9.62 -9.68 1.86
N ARG A 68 -9.77 -10.74 1.06
CA ARG A 68 -10.02 -10.60 -0.38
C ARG A 68 -11.37 -9.98 -0.68
N PHE A 69 -12.40 -10.32 0.10
CA PHE A 69 -13.73 -9.69 -0.01
C PHE A 69 -13.65 -8.20 0.30
N ASN A 70 -13.01 -7.81 1.41
CA ASN A 70 -12.83 -6.41 1.77
C ASN A 70 -12.08 -5.64 0.67
N GLU A 71 -10.99 -6.20 0.17
CA GLU A 71 -10.16 -5.60 -0.87
C GLU A 71 -10.93 -5.35 -2.18
N LEU A 72 -11.74 -6.32 -2.62
CA LEU A 72 -12.56 -6.19 -3.83
C LEU A 72 -13.70 -5.17 -3.66
N MET A 73 -14.30 -5.10 -2.47
CA MET A 73 -15.46 -4.24 -2.21
C MET A 73 -15.05 -2.80 -1.88
N THR A 74 -13.94 -2.60 -1.21
CA THR A 74 -13.57 -1.30 -0.63
C THR A 74 -12.23 -0.78 -1.13
N GLY A 75 -11.44 -1.61 -1.80
CA GLY A 75 -10.07 -1.32 -2.21
C GLY A 75 -9.07 -1.32 -1.05
N ALA A 76 -9.45 -1.92 0.09
CA ALA A 76 -8.58 -2.03 1.27
C ALA A 76 -8.84 -3.34 2.02
N LYS A 77 -7.82 -3.80 2.76
CA LYS A 77 -7.87 -5.08 3.48
C LYS A 77 -8.66 -4.97 4.79
N GLN A 78 -8.70 -3.79 5.42
CA GLN A 78 -9.29 -3.54 6.75
C GLN A 78 -10.82 -3.43 6.70
N ASP A 79 -11.46 -3.63 7.88
CA ASP A 79 -12.91 -3.56 8.03
C ASP A 79 -13.46 -2.15 7.82
N VAL A 80 -12.75 -1.15 8.34
CA VAL A 80 -13.06 0.27 8.16
C VAL A 80 -11.86 1.00 7.58
N VAL A 81 -12.12 1.87 6.63
CA VAL A 81 -11.10 2.68 5.97
C VAL A 81 -11.52 4.14 5.87
N VAL A 82 -10.59 5.01 6.16
CA VAL A 82 -10.73 6.45 5.91
C VAL A 82 -9.81 6.79 4.75
N LYS A 83 -10.38 7.12 3.62
CA LYS A 83 -9.66 7.60 2.43
C LYS A 83 -9.62 9.13 2.49
N ILE A 84 -8.44 9.71 2.43
CA ILE A 84 -8.24 11.16 2.45
C ILE A 84 -7.75 11.57 1.07
N TYR A 85 -8.49 12.45 0.42
CA TYR A 85 -8.20 12.94 -0.92
C TYR A 85 -7.52 14.30 -0.87
N GLY A 86 -6.58 14.54 -1.80
CA GLY A 86 -5.87 15.81 -1.94
C GLY A 86 -4.68 15.72 -2.88
N GLU A 87 -4.02 16.82 -3.16
CA GLU A 87 -2.95 16.89 -4.16
C GLU A 87 -1.54 16.80 -3.56
N ASP A 88 -1.32 17.37 -2.38
CA ASP A 88 -0.02 17.45 -1.74
C ASP A 88 0.24 16.26 -0.82
N PHE A 89 1.35 15.56 -1.02
CA PHE A 89 1.69 14.34 -0.27
C PHE A 89 2.02 14.60 1.20
N GLU A 90 2.68 15.72 1.50
CA GLU A 90 3.06 16.03 2.88
C GLU A 90 1.82 16.34 3.73
N LYS A 91 0.87 17.09 3.15
CA LYS A 91 -0.42 17.35 3.79
C LYS A 91 -1.24 16.07 3.98
N LEU A 92 -1.32 15.23 2.94
CA LEU A 92 -2.00 13.94 3.05
C LEU A 92 -1.39 13.06 4.16
N ALA A 93 -0.07 12.96 4.20
CA ALA A 93 0.64 12.23 5.27
C ALA A 93 0.40 12.85 6.65
N GLY A 94 0.31 14.17 6.75
CA GLY A 94 -0.03 14.86 7.99
C GLY A 94 -1.44 14.52 8.48
N TYR A 95 -2.42 14.54 7.59
CA TYR A 95 -3.81 14.18 7.92
C TYR A 95 -3.95 12.70 8.29
N SER A 96 -3.30 11.79 7.54
CA SER A 96 -3.37 10.36 7.84
C SER A 96 -2.80 10.04 9.22
N LYS A 97 -1.68 10.63 9.62
CA LYS A 97 -1.11 10.48 10.97
C LYS A 97 -2.03 10.98 12.06
N GLN A 98 -2.67 12.15 11.85
CA GLN A 98 -3.64 12.69 12.81
C GLN A 98 -4.85 11.76 12.98
N ILE A 99 -5.41 11.27 11.87
CA ILE A 99 -6.57 10.36 11.89
C ILE A 99 -6.18 9.01 12.50
N GLY A 100 -5.02 8.45 12.15
CA GLY A 100 -4.50 7.24 12.77
C GLY A 100 -4.36 7.37 14.29
N SER A 101 -3.83 8.50 14.76
CA SER A 101 -3.72 8.80 16.21
C SER A 101 -5.08 8.97 16.90
N ILE A 102 -6.11 9.45 16.19
CA ILE A 102 -7.47 9.52 16.71
C ILE A 102 -8.05 8.10 16.80
N ALA A 103 -7.95 7.32 15.72
CA ALA A 103 -8.47 5.96 15.63
C ALA A 103 -7.91 5.04 16.72
N THR A 104 -6.61 5.10 16.98
CA THR A 104 -5.95 4.30 18.03
C THR A 104 -6.52 4.54 19.43
N LYS A 105 -7.12 5.70 19.70
CA LYS A 105 -7.70 6.05 21.01
C LYS A 105 -9.14 5.58 21.17
N ILE A 106 -9.80 5.14 20.11
CA ILE A 106 -11.19 4.70 20.15
C ILE A 106 -11.25 3.25 20.61
N LYS A 107 -12.03 2.99 21.65
CA LYS A 107 -12.21 1.64 22.18
C LYS A 107 -12.88 0.72 21.15
N GLY A 108 -12.28 -0.43 20.88
CA GLY A 108 -12.77 -1.40 19.91
C GLY A 108 -12.06 -1.33 18.55
N VAL A 109 -11.24 -0.30 18.31
CA VAL A 109 -10.35 -0.20 17.16
C VAL A 109 -9.08 -1.02 17.44
N GLN A 110 -8.68 -1.82 16.47
CA GLN A 110 -7.43 -2.59 16.47
C GLN A 110 -6.77 -2.59 15.10
N ASP A 111 -5.51 -3.01 15.06
CA ASP A 111 -4.74 -3.16 13.82
C ASP A 111 -4.76 -1.88 12.97
N VAL A 112 -4.53 -0.72 13.59
CA VAL A 112 -4.54 0.56 12.87
C VAL A 112 -3.38 0.58 11.89
N TYR A 113 -3.72 0.70 10.62
CA TYR A 113 -2.80 0.85 9.51
C TYR A 113 -2.87 2.27 8.96
N VAL A 114 -1.77 2.96 8.95
CA VAL A 114 -1.63 4.27 8.29
C VAL A 114 -0.74 4.07 7.08
N GLU A 115 -1.29 4.31 5.89
CA GLU A 115 -0.53 4.19 4.65
C GLU A 115 0.62 5.21 4.65
N GLU A 116 1.82 4.74 4.36
CA GLU A 116 2.99 5.60 4.23
C GLU A 116 3.23 5.94 2.75
N MET A 117 3.24 7.22 2.45
CA MET A 117 3.47 7.71 1.08
C MET A 117 4.91 8.18 0.86
N SER A 118 5.70 8.35 1.91
CA SER A 118 7.06 8.89 1.85
C SER A 118 8.04 7.99 2.59
N GLY A 119 9.30 8.01 2.18
CA GLY A 119 10.37 7.32 2.90
C GLY A 119 11.23 6.42 2.04
N LEU A 120 10.84 6.14 0.79
CA LEU A 120 11.69 5.38 -0.11
C LEU A 120 12.77 6.31 -0.69
N PRO A 121 14.07 6.10 -0.40
CA PRO A 121 15.13 6.86 -1.02
C PRO A 121 15.16 6.57 -2.52
N GLN A 122 14.98 7.61 -3.31
CA GLN A 122 15.00 7.56 -4.76
C GLN A 122 16.19 8.33 -5.28
N MET A 123 16.91 7.75 -6.23
CA MET A 123 17.96 8.43 -6.97
C MET A 123 17.34 9.26 -8.08
N ILE A 124 17.54 10.57 -8.00
CA ILE A 124 17.04 11.54 -8.99
C ILE A 124 18.21 12.00 -9.86
N VAL A 125 18.13 11.75 -11.14
CA VAL A 125 19.07 12.24 -12.14
C VAL A 125 18.44 13.45 -12.83
N LYS A 126 18.98 14.64 -12.57
CA LYS A 126 18.53 15.89 -13.20
C LYS A 126 19.51 16.27 -14.29
N TYR A 127 19.09 16.13 -15.55
CA TYR A 127 19.91 16.40 -16.72
C TYR A 127 20.13 17.90 -16.92
N ASP A 128 21.35 18.26 -17.33
CA ASP A 128 21.70 19.56 -17.89
C ASP A 128 21.56 19.50 -19.43
N ARG A 129 20.45 20.03 -19.94
CA ARG A 129 20.13 19.97 -21.36
C ARG A 129 21.09 20.79 -22.22
N GLU A 130 21.67 21.87 -21.67
CA GLU A 130 22.66 22.69 -22.39
C GLU A 130 23.99 21.95 -22.50
N ALA A 131 24.41 21.27 -21.44
CA ALA A 131 25.60 20.43 -21.45
C ALA A 131 25.43 19.25 -22.42
N LEU A 132 24.27 18.54 -22.37
CA LEU A 132 23.97 17.46 -23.32
C LEU A 132 24.09 17.92 -24.78
N ALA A 133 23.55 19.09 -25.12
CA ALA A 133 23.66 19.64 -26.46
C ALA A 133 25.09 20.03 -26.82
N ARG A 134 25.83 20.61 -25.87
CA ARG A 134 27.23 21.04 -26.06
C ARG A 134 28.15 19.85 -26.34
N TYR A 135 27.99 18.77 -25.59
CA TYR A 135 28.80 17.56 -25.72
C TYR A 135 28.25 16.59 -26.76
N LYS A 136 27.12 16.90 -27.40
CA LYS A 136 26.43 16.03 -28.38
C LYS A 136 26.13 14.64 -27.82
N VAL A 137 25.65 14.59 -26.60
CA VAL A 137 25.23 13.36 -25.96
C VAL A 137 23.70 13.30 -25.92
N SER A 138 23.12 12.17 -26.32
CA SER A 138 21.67 11.98 -26.20
C SER A 138 21.25 11.65 -24.80
N LEU A 139 20.02 12.04 -24.43
CA LEU A 139 19.43 11.70 -23.15
C LEU A 139 19.30 10.17 -22.96
N ASP A 140 19.00 9.46 -24.06
CA ASP A 140 18.84 8.01 -24.04
C ASP A 140 20.15 7.30 -23.73
N GLU A 141 21.29 7.83 -24.20
CA GLU A 141 22.60 7.26 -23.92
C GLU A 141 22.95 7.41 -22.43
N VAL A 142 22.68 8.58 -21.83
CA VAL A 142 22.85 8.78 -20.38
C VAL A 142 21.96 7.81 -19.59
N ASN A 143 20.69 7.69 -19.98
CA ASN A 143 19.76 6.75 -19.34
C ASN A 143 20.24 5.31 -19.48
N ARG A 144 20.75 4.93 -20.65
CA ARG A 144 21.27 3.58 -20.90
C ARG A 144 22.43 3.25 -19.97
N VAL A 145 23.39 4.16 -19.81
CA VAL A 145 24.55 3.96 -18.92
C VAL A 145 24.13 3.90 -17.45
N VAL A 146 23.23 4.78 -17.01
CA VAL A 146 22.70 4.76 -15.64
C VAL A 146 21.93 3.46 -15.35
N ASN A 147 21.06 3.05 -16.26
CA ASN A 147 20.29 1.81 -16.11
C ASN A 147 21.19 0.58 -16.11
N LEU A 148 22.16 0.52 -17.05
CA LEU A 148 23.14 -0.56 -17.11
C LEU A 148 23.92 -0.68 -15.79
N GLY A 149 24.35 0.46 -15.24
CA GLY A 149 25.13 0.49 -14.01
C GLY A 149 24.35 0.01 -12.78
N PHE A 150 23.11 0.46 -12.60
CA PHE A 150 22.34 0.26 -11.36
C PHE A 150 21.28 -0.83 -11.44
N ALA A 151 20.39 -0.76 -12.43
CA ALA A 151 19.33 -1.76 -12.62
C ALA A 151 19.86 -3.02 -13.28
N GLY A 152 20.86 -2.88 -14.12
CA GLY A 152 21.34 -3.93 -15.00
C GLY A 152 20.53 -4.01 -16.30
N GLN A 153 21.15 -4.54 -17.33
CA GLN A 153 20.54 -4.77 -18.63
C GLN A 153 20.63 -6.25 -18.99
N SER A 154 19.51 -6.84 -19.38
CA SER A 154 19.50 -8.20 -19.89
C SER A 154 20.22 -8.22 -21.24
N SER A 155 21.26 -9.06 -21.34
CA SER A 155 22.05 -9.29 -22.55
C SER A 155 21.68 -10.59 -23.27
N GLY A 156 20.79 -11.40 -22.67
CA GLY A 156 20.37 -12.67 -23.22
C GLY A 156 19.78 -13.59 -22.15
N PHE A 157 19.70 -14.86 -22.46
CA PHE A 157 19.12 -15.87 -21.58
C PHE A 157 20.07 -17.07 -21.41
N VAL A 158 20.06 -17.63 -20.21
CA VAL A 158 20.69 -18.90 -19.90
C VAL A 158 19.61 -19.94 -19.63
N PHE A 159 19.68 -21.09 -20.26
CA PHE A 159 18.76 -22.19 -20.07
C PHE A 159 19.40 -23.27 -19.19
N GLU A 160 18.72 -23.64 -18.13
CA GLU A 160 19.08 -24.79 -17.27
C GLU A 160 17.90 -25.78 -17.27
N GLY A 161 17.95 -26.74 -18.16
CA GLY A 161 16.84 -27.64 -18.45
C GLY A 161 15.66 -26.86 -19.04
N GLU A 162 14.50 -26.89 -18.40
CA GLU A 162 13.29 -26.15 -18.80
C GLU A 162 13.23 -24.72 -18.23
N LYS A 163 14.16 -24.35 -17.36
CA LYS A 163 14.18 -23.04 -16.72
C LYS A 163 14.99 -22.06 -17.55
N ARG A 164 14.45 -20.84 -17.72
CA ARG A 164 15.09 -19.72 -18.40
C ARG A 164 15.45 -18.65 -17.38
N PHE A 165 16.69 -18.20 -17.39
CA PHE A 165 17.21 -17.13 -16.56
C PHE A 165 17.75 -16.00 -17.43
N ASP A 166 17.49 -14.75 -17.05
CA ASP A 166 18.07 -13.59 -17.71
C ASP A 166 19.56 -13.46 -17.38
N LEU A 167 20.37 -13.27 -18.40
CA LEU A 167 21.77 -12.90 -18.26
C LEU A 167 21.87 -11.37 -18.09
N VAL A 168 21.97 -10.93 -16.86
CA VAL A 168 21.97 -9.50 -16.54
C VAL A 168 23.40 -8.99 -16.31
N VAL A 169 23.76 -7.96 -17.05
CA VAL A 169 25.03 -7.22 -16.88
C VAL A 169 24.75 -5.97 -16.06
N LYS A 170 25.50 -5.79 -14.96
CA LYS A 170 25.44 -4.60 -14.10
C LYS A 170 26.76 -4.36 -13.37
N LEU A 171 26.94 -3.18 -12.84
CA LEU A 171 28.11 -2.87 -12.01
C LEU A 171 28.12 -3.74 -10.74
N LYS A 172 29.32 -4.08 -10.25
CA LYS A 172 29.49 -4.74 -8.96
C LYS A 172 28.96 -3.86 -7.83
N PRO A 173 28.48 -4.45 -6.71
CA PRO A 173 27.97 -3.69 -5.57
C PRO A 173 28.92 -2.58 -5.10
N GLU A 174 30.19 -2.86 -5.03
CA GLU A 174 31.27 -1.94 -4.60
C GLU A 174 31.28 -0.60 -5.38
N PHE A 175 30.80 -0.61 -6.63
CA PHE A 175 30.75 0.56 -7.52
C PHE A 175 29.34 1.16 -7.66
N ARG A 176 28.40 0.77 -6.79
CA ARG A 176 26.99 1.21 -6.80
C ARG A 176 26.52 1.79 -5.47
N ASP A 177 27.32 1.68 -4.41
CA ASP A 177 26.88 2.02 -3.06
C ASP A 177 26.89 3.53 -2.80
N ASN A 178 27.65 4.29 -3.59
CA ASN A 178 27.80 5.73 -3.43
C ASN A 178 27.35 6.53 -4.65
N LEU A 179 26.75 7.69 -4.43
CA LEU A 179 26.42 8.64 -5.50
C LEU A 179 27.65 9.12 -6.29
N THR A 180 28.80 9.15 -5.63
CA THR A 180 30.07 9.56 -6.25
C THR A 180 30.44 8.61 -7.39
N ASP A 181 30.22 7.31 -7.22
CA ASP A 181 30.53 6.29 -8.22
C ASP A 181 29.71 6.49 -9.49
N LEU A 182 28.43 6.86 -9.34
CA LEU A 182 27.57 7.15 -10.46
C LEU A 182 28.03 8.38 -11.25
N SER A 183 28.46 9.42 -10.56
CA SER A 183 28.91 10.66 -11.19
C SER A 183 30.23 10.49 -11.98
N GLN A 184 30.97 9.42 -11.68
CA GLN A 184 32.21 9.06 -12.36
C GLN A 184 32.01 8.13 -13.57
N LEU A 185 30.80 7.65 -13.82
CA LEU A 185 30.53 6.88 -15.03
C LEU A 185 30.65 7.77 -16.28
N PHE A 186 31.14 7.17 -17.36
CA PHE A 186 31.35 7.86 -18.62
C PHE A 186 30.26 7.50 -19.61
N VAL A 187 29.89 8.47 -20.43
CA VAL A 187 28.94 8.32 -21.54
C VAL A 187 29.69 8.72 -22.84
N SER A 188 29.62 7.87 -23.84
CA SER A 188 30.23 8.17 -25.12
C SER A 188 29.33 9.09 -25.96
N ASN A 189 29.90 10.11 -26.56
CA ASN A 189 29.21 10.95 -27.55
C ASN A 189 29.28 10.36 -28.95
N GLU A 190 28.66 11.02 -29.93
CA GLU A 190 28.68 10.60 -31.34
C GLU A 190 30.10 10.53 -31.98
N ASN A 191 31.05 11.25 -31.40
CA ASN A 191 32.45 11.26 -31.88
C ASN A 191 33.32 10.19 -31.18
N GLY A 192 32.78 9.44 -30.22
CA GLY A 192 33.50 8.45 -29.40
C GLY A 192 34.28 9.06 -28.24
N GLU A 193 34.03 10.32 -27.88
CA GLU A 193 34.62 10.95 -26.70
C GLU A 193 33.85 10.53 -25.44
N GLU A 194 34.57 10.20 -24.38
CA GLU A 194 34.00 9.78 -23.09
C GLU A 194 33.80 10.98 -22.17
N ILE A 195 32.55 11.26 -21.79
CA ILE A 195 32.16 12.41 -20.99
C ILE A 195 31.61 11.91 -19.65
N PRO A 196 32.12 12.37 -18.51
CA PRO A 196 31.63 11.94 -17.21
C PRO A 196 30.19 12.42 -16.99
N ILE A 197 29.37 11.60 -16.34
CA ILE A 197 27.95 11.95 -16.07
C ILE A 197 27.85 13.23 -15.22
N SER A 198 28.83 13.52 -14.36
CA SER A 198 28.88 14.77 -13.56
C SER A 198 28.81 16.05 -14.41
N GLU A 199 29.27 16.02 -15.66
CA GLU A 199 29.18 17.14 -16.60
C GLU A 199 27.84 17.23 -17.31
N LEU A 200 27.06 16.14 -17.31
CA LEU A 200 25.81 16.00 -18.07
C LEU A 200 24.57 16.04 -17.18
N ALA A 201 24.72 15.70 -15.90
CA ALA A 201 23.60 15.59 -14.98
C ALA A 201 24.02 15.79 -13.52
N ARG A 202 23.09 16.30 -12.73
CA ARG A 202 23.22 16.35 -11.28
C ARG A 202 22.44 15.21 -10.65
N ILE A 203 23.12 14.41 -9.81
CA ILE A 203 22.54 13.26 -9.14
C ILE A 203 22.30 13.60 -7.68
N SER A 204 21.14 13.25 -7.16
CA SER A 204 20.77 13.47 -5.75
C SER A 204 19.87 12.34 -5.26
N ILE A 205 19.96 12.03 -3.96
CA ILE A 205 18.98 11.16 -3.29
C ILE A 205 17.90 12.04 -2.68
N LYS A 206 16.65 11.72 -2.96
CA LYS A 206 15.48 12.32 -2.31
C LYS A 206 14.54 11.22 -1.85
N ASN A 207 13.93 11.40 -0.70
CA ASN A 207 12.84 10.55 -0.29
C ASN A 207 11.61 10.85 -1.16
N GLY A 208 11.14 9.84 -1.84
CA GLY A 208 9.96 9.92 -2.69
C GLY A 208 8.80 9.07 -2.16
N PRO A 209 7.63 9.15 -2.80
CA PRO A 209 6.50 8.30 -2.46
C PRO A 209 6.81 6.83 -2.83
N ASN A 210 6.50 5.92 -1.93
CA ASN A 210 6.60 4.48 -2.19
C ASN A 210 5.60 4.04 -3.25
N GLN A 211 4.38 4.57 -3.14
CA GLN A 211 3.28 4.32 -4.06
C GLN A 211 2.37 5.55 -4.13
N ILE A 212 1.82 5.84 -5.30
CA ILE A 212 0.82 6.90 -5.48
C ILE A 212 -0.50 6.24 -5.83
N GLN A 213 -1.41 6.21 -4.87
CA GLN A 213 -2.75 5.64 -5.09
C GLN A 213 -3.75 6.71 -5.51
N ARG A 214 -4.65 6.32 -6.41
CA ARG A 214 -5.73 7.16 -6.90
C ARG A 214 -7.05 6.39 -6.95
N ASP A 215 -8.12 7.10 -6.59
CA ASP A 215 -9.49 6.67 -6.83
C ASP A 215 -10.15 7.75 -7.69
N ASP A 216 -10.77 7.39 -8.79
CA ASP A 216 -11.40 8.31 -9.75
C ASP A 216 -10.44 9.47 -10.15
N ALA A 217 -9.21 9.13 -10.51
CA ALA A 217 -8.12 10.04 -10.84
C ALA A 217 -7.64 10.98 -9.72
N LYS A 218 -8.28 11.03 -8.55
CA LYS A 218 -7.87 11.82 -7.39
C LYS A 218 -6.87 11.06 -6.54
N ARG A 219 -5.79 11.73 -6.15
CA ARG A 219 -4.82 11.16 -5.19
C ARG A 219 -5.49 10.92 -3.86
N ARG A 220 -5.15 9.81 -3.24
CA ARG A 220 -5.63 9.47 -1.91
C ARG A 220 -4.53 8.86 -1.05
N ILE A 221 -4.72 8.96 0.25
CA ILE A 221 -4.04 8.17 1.28
C ILE A 221 -5.08 7.45 2.13
N LEU A 222 -4.70 6.33 2.71
CA LEU A 222 -5.60 5.46 3.44
C LEU A 222 -5.18 5.33 4.91
N VAL A 223 -6.17 5.40 5.80
CA VAL A 223 -6.05 4.95 7.19
C VAL A 223 -7.08 3.84 7.37
N GLY A 224 -6.62 2.63 7.65
CA GLY A 224 -7.48 1.46 7.85
C GLY A 224 -7.37 0.91 9.25
N PHE A 225 -8.42 0.27 9.75
CA PHE A 225 -8.39 -0.45 11.02
C PHE A 225 -9.43 -1.55 11.06
N ASN A 226 -9.23 -2.51 11.96
CA ASN A 226 -10.16 -3.58 12.24
C ASN A 226 -10.97 -3.26 13.49
N VAL A 227 -12.16 -3.85 13.58
CA VAL A 227 -13.08 -3.63 14.69
C VAL A 227 -13.24 -4.92 15.47
N ARG A 228 -13.07 -4.87 16.81
CA ARG A 228 -13.28 -6.02 17.69
C ARG A 228 -14.05 -5.63 18.95
N GLY A 229 -15.02 -6.46 19.29
CA GLY A 229 -15.76 -6.33 20.55
C GLY A 229 -16.69 -5.11 20.65
N ARG A 230 -16.94 -4.41 19.54
CA ARG A 230 -17.84 -3.26 19.48
C ARG A 230 -18.49 -3.17 18.09
N ASP A 231 -19.65 -2.53 18.03
CA ASP A 231 -20.34 -2.28 16.77
C ASP A 231 -19.60 -1.27 15.86
N VAL A 232 -19.51 -1.61 14.57
CA VAL A 232 -18.78 -0.82 13.58
C VAL A 232 -19.38 0.57 13.38
N GLU A 233 -20.73 0.67 13.34
CA GLU A 233 -21.44 1.94 13.14
C GLU A 233 -21.16 2.92 14.27
N SER A 234 -21.12 2.43 15.52
CA SER A 234 -20.83 3.27 16.68
C SER A 234 -19.40 3.81 16.67
N ILE A 235 -18.43 3.00 16.24
CA ILE A 235 -17.03 3.40 16.10
C ILE A 235 -16.88 4.46 15.00
N VAL A 236 -17.51 4.24 13.85
CA VAL A 236 -17.45 5.19 12.73
C VAL A 236 -18.04 6.54 13.12
N LYS A 237 -19.20 6.57 13.80
CA LYS A 237 -19.79 7.82 14.29
C LYS A 237 -18.90 8.56 15.31
N GLU A 238 -18.26 7.81 16.21
CA GLU A 238 -17.30 8.38 17.18
C GLU A 238 -16.09 8.97 16.44
N LEU A 239 -15.52 8.22 15.49
CA LEU A 239 -14.40 8.67 14.66
C LEU A 239 -14.74 9.94 13.87
N GLU A 240 -15.89 9.98 13.20
CA GLU A 240 -16.35 11.18 12.50
C GLU A 240 -16.48 12.39 13.41
N GLY A 241 -17.05 12.19 14.60
CA GLY A 241 -17.19 13.24 15.60
C GLY A 241 -15.84 13.80 16.07
N GLU A 242 -14.89 12.92 16.33
CA GLU A 242 -13.54 13.30 16.75
C GLU A 242 -12.73 13.94 15.62
N MET A 243 -12.86 13.43 14.38
CA MET A 243 -12.24 14.01 13.21
C MET A 243 -12.72 15.44 12.96
N LYS A 244 -14.05 15.69 13.00
CA LYS A 244 -14.62 17.02 12.84
C LYS A 244 -14.13 18.03 13.88
N LYS A 245 -13.84 17.58 15.10
CA LYS A 245 -13.34 18.44 16.18
C LYS A 245 -11.84 18.73 16.08
N LYS A 246 -11.05 17.75 15.65
CA LYS A 246 -9.58 17.78 15.80
C LYS A 246 -8.82 17.98 14.50
N VAL A 247 -9.42 17.63 13.35
CA VAL A 247 -8.76 17.73 12.04
C VAL A 247 -9.41 18.82 11.22
N LYS A 248 -8.62 19.85 10.89
CA LYS A 248 -9.05 20.91 9.96
C LYS A 248 -8.45 20.63 8.60
N PHE A 249 -9.30 20.27 7.65
CA PHE A 249 -8.88 20.05 6.27
C PHE A 249 -8.79 21.38 5.52
N ASP A 250 -7.73 21.56 4.78
CA ASP A 250 -7.59 22.67 3.84
C ASP A 250 -8.56 22.52 2.66
N THR A 251 -8.79 23.61 1.94
CA THR A 251 -9.60 23.58 0.71
C THR A 251 -9.02 22.57 -0.29
N GLY A 252 -9.87 21.69 -0.82
CA GLY A 252 -9.47 20.62 -1.75
C GLY A 252 -9.08 19.30 -1.08
N TYR A 253 -9.08 19.25 0.25
CA TYR A 253 -8.85 18.02 1.02
C TYR A 253 -10.13 17.59 1.72
N PHE A 254 -10.48 16.32 1.61
CA PHE A 254 -11.67 15.77 2.26
C PHE A 254 -11.51 14.29 2.57
N PRO A 255 -12.04 13.83 3.72
CA PRO A 255 -12.08 12.43 4.06
C PRO A 255 -13.34 11.77 3.50
N LYS A 256 -13.24 10.50 3.13
CA LYS A 256 -14.38 9.60 2.86
C LYS A 256 -14.17 8.34 3.68
N ILE A 257 -15.12 8.01 4.54
CA ILE A 257 -15.12 6.76 5.30
C ILE A 257 -15.82 5.71 4.47
N GLY A 258 -15.19 4.54 4.37
CA GLY A 258 -15.69 3.37 3.64
C GLY A 258 -15.30 2.09 4.36
N GLY A 259 -15.56 0.99 3.72
CA GLY A 259 -15.28 -0.33 4.25
C GLY A 259 -16.53 -1.21 4.22
N THR A 260 -16.49 -2.32 4.94
CA THR A 260 -17.66 -3.23 5.08
C THR A 260 -18.88 -2.52 5.66
N PHE A 261 -18.65 -1.41 6.35
CA PHE A 261 -19.67 -0.53 6.91
C PHE A 261 -20.61 0.08 5.87
N GLU A 262 -20.14 0.53 4.70
CA GLU A 262 -21.01 1.07 3.63
C GLU A 262 -22.03 0.01 3.18
N ASN A 263 -21.60 -1.23 3.04
CA ASN A 263 -22.47 -2.33 2.66
C ASN A 263 -23.53 -2.65 3.73
N LEU A 264 -23.16 -2.54 5.02
CA LEU A 264 -24.10 -2.73 6.12
C LEU A 264 -25.18 -1.65 6.14
N ILE A 265 -24.84 -0.39 5.89
CA ILE A 265 -25.82 0.70 5.78
C ILE A 265 -26.78 0.44 4.61
N HIS A 266 -26.23 0.17 3.44
CA HIS A 266 -27.07 -0.11 2.25
C HIS A 266 -27.96 -1.33 2.43
N ALA A 267 -27.45 -2.40 3.06
CA ALA A 267 -28.25 -3.58 3.37
C ALA A 267 -29.35 -3.25 4.38
N ARG A 268 -29.05 -2.52 5.46
CA ARG A 268 -30.03 -2.08 6.45
C ARG A 268 -31.13 -1.24 5.82
N ASP A 269 -30.77 -0.24 5.02
CA ASP A 269 -31.74 0.67 4.42
C ASP A 269 -32.67 -0.07 3.43
N ARG A 270 -32.14 -1.04 2.69
CA ARG A 270 -32.96 -1.92 1.84
C ARG A 270 -33.88 -2.82 2.69
N LEU A 271 -33.38 -3.41 3.78
CA LEU A 271 -34.19 -4.25 4.67
C LEU A 271 -35.32 -3.48 5.34
N LEU A 272 -35.08 -2.22 5.75
CA LEU A 272 -36.12 -1.36 6.32
C LEU A 272 -37.31 -1.12 5.38
N ILE A 273 -37.11 -1.20 4.07
CA ILE A 273 -38.19 -1.06 3.06
C ILE A 273 -38.77 -2.43 2.70
N VAL A 274 -37.91 -3.41 2.44
CA VAL A 274 -38.34 -4.72 1.92
C VAL A 274 -39.10 -5.53 2.96
N VAL A 275 -38.66 -5.52 4.24
CA VAL A 275 -39.30 -6.31 5.31
C VAL A 275 -40.73 -5.84 5.58
N PRO A 276 -41.03 -4.55 5.81
CA PRO A 276 -42.41 -4.10 5.97
C PRO A 276 -43.29 -4.38 4.75
N LEU A 277 -42.72 -4.17 3.54
CA LEU A 277 -43.45 -4.43 2.29
C LEU A 277 -43.82 -5.91 2.12
N SER A 278 -42.89 -6.82 2.42
CA SER A 278 -43.12 -8.27 2.36
C SER A 278 -44.13 -8.72 3.40
N LEU A 279 -44.06 -8.19 4.63
CA LEU A 279 -45.06 -8.47 5.67
C LEU A 279 -46.49 -7.99 5.25
N LEU A 280 -46.54 -6.79 4.68
CA LEU A 280 -47.79 -6.25 4.17
C LEU A 280 -48.39 -7.13 3.02
N LEU A 281 -47.50 -7.56 2.12
CA LEU A 281 -47.92 -8.48 1.04
C LEU A 281 -48.43 -9.82 1.59
N ILE A 282 -47.72 -10.40 2.54
CA ILE A 282 -48.13 -11.66 3.21
C ILE A 282 -49.50 -11.46 3.89
N PHE A 283 -49.63 -10.37 4.67
CA PHE A 283 -50.89 -10.05 5.31
C PHE A 283 -52.03 -9.88 4.31
N PHE A 284 -51.81 -9.20 3.19
CA PHE A 284 -52.77 -9.02 2.12
C PHE A 284 -53.18 -10.35 1.48
N LEU A 285 -52.23 -11.24 1.21
CA LEU A 285 -52.51 -12.57 0.66
C LEU A 285 -53.28 -13.44 1.67
N LEU A 286 -52.94 -13.40 2.95
CA LEU A 286 -53.72 -14.09 3.99
C LEU A 286 -55.15 -13.56 4.07
N TYR A 287 -55.36 -12.24 4.02
CA TYR A 287 -56.66 -11.61 4.02
C TYR A 287 -57.53 -12.04 2.82
N LEU A 288 -56.91 -12.25 1.64
CA LEU A 288 -57.61 -12.75 0.45
C LEU A 288 -57.95 -14.24 0.54
N THR A 289 -57.22 -14.99 1.35
CA THR A 289 -57.39 -16.46 1.45
C THR A 289 -58.33 -16.85 2.55
N PHE A 290 -58.45 -16.08 3.63
CA PHE A 290 -59.34 -16.28 4.77
C PHE A 290 -60.44 -15.21 4.79
#